data_74f89dda5920f57e926c143585664350
#
_entry.id   74f89dda5920f57e926c143585664350
#
_cell.length_a   1.000
_cell.length_b   1.000
_cell.length_c   1.000
_cell.angle_alpha   90.00
_cell.angle_beta   90.00
_cell.angle_gamma   90.00
#
_symmetry.space_group_name_H-M   'P 1'
#
loop_
_entity.id
_entity.type
_entity.pdbx_description
1 polymer ?
#
loop_
_entity_poly.entity_id
_entity_poly.type
_entity_poly.pdbx_seq_one_letter_code
_entity_poly.pdbx_strand_id
1 'polypeptide(L)'
;GVNVLAVQTQTPWGSDNAAQLKETIDTYLANHPEVDKGRIYLVGVSNGGGMVLTMGATYPDYFAALIPIAAPLTVDQSGIDKLKNQPMWLIHTKADATVQPENSVLPLYKSLITSGATNKWFSYFETATGTDLPGTEYDGHWAWIYFFHDQVIGVQHPENTKNWDGYSGMVATDPTN
;
A
#
# COMPACT_ATOMS: atom_id res chain seq x y z
N GLY A 1 18.00 -4.00 -13.09
CA GLY A 1 17.60 -4.79 -11.93
C GLY A 1 16.99 -3.91 -10.84
N VAL A 2 16.37 -4.52 -9.87
CA VAL A 2 15.82 -3.85 -8.67
C VAL A 2 16.61 -4.33 -7.48
N ASN A 3 17.04 -3.41 -6.61
CA ASN A 3 17.59 -3.76 -5.30
C ASN A 3 16.43 -3.93 -4.32
N VAL A 4 16.45 -4.99 -3.52
CA VAL A 4 15.45 -5.26 -2.49
C VAL A 4 16.12 -5.21 -1.13
N LEU A 5 15.66 -4.32 -0.25
CA LEU A 5 16.07 -4.25 1.15
C LEU A 5 14.92 -4.79 2.01
N ALA A 6 15.04 -6.01 2.50
CA ALA A 6 14.09 -6.64 3.39
C ALA A 6 14.48 -6.39 4.86
N VAL A 7 13.73 -5.52 5.54
CA VAL A 7 14.01 -5.12 6.91
C VAL A 7 13.11 -5.86 7.89
N GLN A 8 13.67 -6.27 9.02
CA GLN A 8 12.97 -6.94 10.11
C GLN A 8 13.09 -6.14 11.41
N THR A 9 12.13 -6.30 12.30
CA THR A 9 12.14 -5.76 13.66
C THR A 9 11.83 -6.86 14.67
N GLN A 10 12.29 -6.67 15.91
CA GLN A 10 12.01 -7.62 17.01
C GLN A 10 10.62 -7.41 17.64
N THR A 11 9.99 -6.28 17.38
CA THR A 11 8.64 -5.92 17.85
C THR A 11 7.73 -5.68 16.66
N PRO A 12 6.40 -5.72 16.81
CA PRO A 12 5.51 -5.29 15.74
C PRO A 12 5.87 -3.88 15.25
N TRP A 13 5.75 -3.65 13.96
CA TRP A 13 5.98 -2.34 13.38
C TRP A 13 5.04 -1.29 13.96
N GLY A 14 5.56 -0.13 14.28
CA GLY A 14 4.83 1.02 14.79
C GLY A 14 5.65 2.31 14.69
N SER A 15 5.08 3.43 15.16
CA SER A 15 5.72 4.75 15.13
C SER A 15 7.11 4.76 15.78
N ASP A 16 7.31 3.96 16.83
CA ASP A 16 8.58 3.88 17.56
C ASP A 16 9.72 3.31 16.71
N ASN A 17 9.39 2.56 15.64
CA ASN A 17 10.38 2.01 14.72
C ASN A 17 10.71 2.96 13.55
N ALA A 18 9.98 4.07 13.38
CA ALA A 18 10.09 4.89 12.18
C ALA A 18 11.49 5.49 11.98
N ALA A 19 12.10 6.01 13.05
CA ALA A 19 13.44 6.58 12.99
C ALA A 19 14.51 5.52 12.66
N GLN A 20 14.41 4.35 13.27
CA GLN A 20 15.35 3.25 13.04
C GLN A 20 15.23 2.68 11.62
N LEU A 21 14.01 2.54 11.12
CA LEU A 21 13.78 2.10 9.73
C LEU A 21 14.37 3.10 8.74
N LYS A 22 14.15 4.40 8.96
CA LYS A 22 14.74 5.44 8.12
C LYS A 22 16.26 5.39 8.16
N GLU A 23 16.86 5.29 9.34
CA GLU A 23 18.32 5.18 9.51
C GLU A 23 18.89 3.96 8.78
N THR A 24 18.19 2.82 8.84
CA THR A 24 18.57 1.60 8.12
C THR A 24 18.60 1.84 6.60
N ILE A 25 17.55 2.49 6.07
CA ILE A 25 17.47 2.83 4.64
C ILE A 25 18.59 3.82 4.27
N ASP A 26 18.77 4.88 5.04
CA ASP A 26 19.81 5.90 4.80
C ASP A 26 21.22 5.29 4.81
N THR A 27 21.47 4.38 5.75
CA THR A 27 22.75 3.66 5.84
C THR A 27 22.97 2.77 4.61
N TYR A 28 21.93 2.06 4.16
CA TYR A 28 22.00 1.28 2.93
C TYR A 28 22.34 2.17 1.74
N LEU A 29 21.62 3.28 1.58
CA LEU A 29 21.83 4.22 0.48
C LEU A 29 23.22 4.89 0.50
N ALA A 30 23.77 5.12 1.68
CA ALA A 30 25.13 5.67 1.83
C ALA A 30 26.19 4.66 1.35
N ASN A 31 25.96 3.37 1.52
CA ASN A 31 26.86 2.30 1.10
C ASN A 31 26.62 1.82 -0.34
N HIS A 32 25.52 2.27 -0.99
CA HIS A 32 25.11 1.89 -2.34
C HIS A 32 24.86 3.13 -3.20
N PRO A 33 25.91 3.86 -3.61
CA PRO A 33 25.78 5.10 -4.38
C PRO A 33 25.19 4.90 -5.78
N GLU A 34 25.14 3.67 -6.27
CA GLU A 34 24.48 3.29 -7.53
C GLU A 34 22.96 3.31 -7.44
N VAL A 35 22.39 3.34 -6.23
CA VAL A 35 20.94 3.38 -6.04
C VAL A 35 20.41 4.79 -6.25
N ASP A 36 19.41 4.90 -7.13
CA ASP A 36 18.72 6.17 -7.38
C ASP A 36 17.80 6.52 -6.20
N LYS A 37 18.19 7.52 -5.43
CA LYS A 37 17.43 8.00 -4.25
C LYS A 37 16.06 8.57 -4.60
N GLY A 38 15.82 8.95 -5.86
CA GLY A 38 14.52 9.38 -6.36
C GLY A 38 13.56 8.23 -6.70
N ARG A 39 14.01 6.97 -6.55
CA ARG A 39 13.23 5.76 -6.88
C ARG A 39 13.20 4.75 -5.74
N ILE A 40 12.95 5.24 -4.53
CA ILE A 40 12.79 4.40 -3.33
C ILE A 40 11.30 4.13 -3.15
N TYR A 41 10.91 2.87 -3.22
CA TYR A 41 9.54 2.41 -3.04
C TYR A 41 9.43 1.66 -1.72
N LEU A 42 8.40 1.96 -0.94
CA LEU A 42 8.16 1.27 0.32
C LEU A 42 6.91 0.39 0.20
N VAL A 43 7.09 -0.90 0.40
CA VAL A 43 6.02 -1.89 0.38
C VAL A 43 5.92 -2.61 1.72
N GLY A 44 4.72 -2.92 2.16
CA GLY A 44 4.49 -3.68 3.38
C GLY A 44 3.11 -4.27 3.43
N VAL A 45 2.99 -5.40 4.10
CA VAL A 45 1.76 -6.18 4.22
C VAL A 45 1.27 -6.17 5.66
N SER A 46 -0.04 -6.08 5.88
CA SER A 46 -0.64 -6.17 7.22
C SER A 46 -0.02 -5.12 8.16
N ASN A 47 0.57 -5.53 9.27
CA ASN A 47 1.32 -4.65 10.17
C ASN A 47 2.42 -3.85 9.43
N GLY A 48 3.11 -4.46 8.47
CA GLY A 48 4.05 -3.77 7.58
C GLY A 48 3.37 -2.73 6.68
N GLY A 49 2.15 -2.99 6.23
CA GLY A 49 1.32 -2.02 5.50
C GLY A 49 0.98 -0.79 6.36
N GLY A 50 0.67 -1.00 7.63
CA GLY A 50 0.52 0.07 8.62
C GLY A 50 1.81 0.90 8.75
N MET A 51 2.97 0.22 8.77
CA MET A 51 4.26 0.91 8.82
C MET A 51 4.55 1.74 7.55
N VAL A 52 4.12 1.28 6.37
CA VAL A 52 4.22 2.08 5.13
C VAL A 52 3.49 3.42 5.28
N LEU A 53 2.27 3.41 5.82
CA LEU A 53 1.48 4.63 6.07
C LEU A 53 2.15 5.51 7.13
N THR A 54 2.66 4.92 8.20
CA THR A 54 3.39 5.62 9.25
C THR A 54 4.63 6.33 8.69
N MET A 55 5.44 5.63 7.89
CA MET A 55 6.63 6.20 7.27
C MET A 55 6.29 7.33 6.30
N GLY A 56 5.26 7.16 5.46
CA GLY A 56 4.82 8.21 4.55
C GLY A 56 4.34 9.46 5.27
N ALA A 57 3.61 9.31 6.39
CA ALA A 57 3.16 10.43 7.20
C ALA A 57 4.28 11.08 8.03
N THR A 58 5.30 10.31 8.42
CA THR A 58 6.44 10.82 9.22
C THR A 58 7.49 11.50 8.34
N TYR A 59 7.75 10.94 7.16
CA TYR A 59 8.76 11.42 6.22
C TYR A 59 8.13 11.68 4.85
N PRO A 60 7.30 12.73 4.72
CA PRO A 60 6.69 13.08 3.44
C PRO A 60 7.79 13.37 2.40
N ASP A 61 7.52 13.00 1.16
CA ASP A 61 8.42 13.15 0.00
C ASP A 61 9.74 12.33 0.03
N TYR A 62 9.90 11.45 1.03
CA TYR A 62 11.07 10.57 1.09
C TYR A 62 10.98 9.38 0.12
N PHE A 63 9.79 8.88 -0.11
CA PHE A 63 9.55 7.73 -0.98
C PHE A 63 8.95 8.16 -2.33
N ALA A 64 9.39 7.52 -3.41
CA ALA A 64 8.83 7.73 -4.74
C ALA A 64 7.38 7.22 -4.83
N ALA A 65 7.07 6.12 -4.14
CA ALA A 65 5.70 5.65 -3.93
C ALA A 65 5.59 4.76 -2.69
N LEU A 66 4.37 4.65 -2.17
CA LEU A 66 3.98 3.85 -1.03
C LEU A 66 3.05 2.74 -1.48
N ILE A 67 3.28 1.51 -1.04
CA ILE A 67 2.44 0.35 -1.38
C ILE A 67 1.98 -0.34 -0.08
N PRO A 68 0.96 0.20 0.61
CA PRO A 68 0.36 -0.47 1.77
C PRO A 68 -0.60 -1.55 1.30
N ILE A 69 -0.35 -2.80 1.71
CA ILE A 69 -1.14 -3.98 1.36
C ILE A 69 -1.84 -4.50 2.62
N ALA A 70 -3.15 -4.67 2.58
CA ALA A 70 -3.95 -5.16 3.71
C ALA A 70 -3.59 -4.43 5.03
N ALA A 71 -3.40 -3.11 4.97
CA ALA A 71 -2.91 -2.29 6.07
C ALA A 71 -4.01 -2.07 7.14
N PRO A 72 -3.75 -2.38 8.43
CA PRO A 72 -4.73 -2.24 9.50
C PRO A 72 -4.89 -0.80 10.02
N LEU A 73 -4.13 0.14 9.49
CA LEU A 73 -4.02 1.49 10.01
C LEU A 73 -4.96 2.46 9.29
N THR A 74 -5.69 3.25 10.08
CA THR A 74 -6.27 4.52 9.66
C THR A 74 -5.38 5.66 10.16
N VAL A 75 -5.33 6.76 9.44
CA VAL A 75 -4.57 7.95 9.83
C VAL A 75 -5.52 9.11 10.11
N ASP A 76 -5.15 9.97 11.03
CA ASP A 76 -5.88 11.19 11.32
C ASP A 76 -5.76 12.22 10.17
N GLN A 77 -6.46 13.34 10.28
CA GLN A 77 -6.45 14.37 9.23
C GLN A 77 -5.04 14.91 8.98
N SER A 78 -4.20 15.03 10.00
CA SER A 78 -2.80 15.47 9.83
C SER A 78 -2.00 14.48 9.00
N GLY A 79 -2.20 13.19 9.21
CA GLY A 79 -1.60 12.13 8.39
C GLY A 79 -2.13 12.15 6.94
N ILE A 80 -3.43 12.33 6.76
CA ILE A 80 -4.03 12.47 5.43
C ILE A 80 -3.41 13.65 4.66
N ASP A 81 -3.25 14.80 5.31
CA ASP A 81 -2.66 16.00 4.68
C ASP A 81 -1.22 15.79 4.22
N LYS A 82 -0.47 14.95 4.92
CA LYS A 82 0.91 14.58 4.55
C LYS A 82 0.94 13.52 3.44
N LEU A 83 -0.02 12.61 3.43
CA LEU A 83 -0.08 11.51 2.47
C LEU A 83 -0.74 11.88 1.15
N LYS A 84 -1.59 12.91 1.12
CA LYS A 84 -2.45 13.21 -0.04
C LYS A 84 -1.71 13.45 -1.36
N ASN A 85 -0.49 13.97 -1.32
CA ASN A 85 0.30 14.26 -2.52
C ASN A 85 1.31 13.16 -2.87
N GLN A 86 1.50 12.16 -2.00
CA GLN A 86 2.45 11.08 -2.24
C GLN A 86 1.82 10.03 -3.15
N PRO A 87 2.52 9.55 -4.19
CA PRO A 87 2.05 8.42 -4.99
C PRO A 87 1.81 7.20 -4.09
N MET A 88 0.65 6.57 -4.23
CA MET A 88 0.29 5.43 -3.38
C MET A 88 -0.55 4.42 -4.15
N TRP A 89 -0.21 3.15 -4.00
CA TRP A 89 -0.99 2.03 -4.50
C TRP A 89 -1.47 1.16 -3.34
N LEU A 90 -2.74 1.30 -2.98
CA LEU A 90 -3.39 0.48 -1.98
C LEU A 90 -3.85 -0.84 -2.60
N ILE A 91 -3.64 -1.94 -1.89
CA ILE A 91 -4.08 -3.28 -2.32
C ILE A 91 -4.81 -3.93 -1.14
N HIS A 92 -6.02 -4.43 -1.39
CA HIS A 92 -6.84 -5.10 -0.37
C HIS A 92 -7.85 -6.03 -1.01
N THR A 93 -8.43 -6.94 -0.22
CA THR A 93 -9.57 -7.76 -0.67
C THR A 93 -10.80 -7.51 0.21
N LYS A 94 -11.98 -7.73 -0.34
CA LYS A 94 -13.24 -7.69 0.42
C LYS A 94 -13.35 -8.86 1.41
N ALA A 95 -12.76 -9.99 1.05
CA ALA A 95 -12.78 -11.21 1.88
C ALA A 95 -11.78 -11.19 3.04
N ASP A 96 -11.05 -10.09 3.27
CA ASP A 96 -10.11 -9.96 4.38
C ASP A 96 -10.84 -9.89 5.72
N ALA A 97 -10.88 -11.02 6.43
CA ALA A 97 -11.47 -11.11 7.75
C ALA A 97 -10.51 -10.71 8.88
N THR A 98 -9.21 -10.64 8.58
CA THR A 98 -8.17 -10.26 9.56
C THR A 98 -8.06 -8.75 9.68
N VAL A 99 -7.97 -8.05 8.54
CA VAL A 99 -7.99 -6.60 8.47
C VAL A 99 -9.20 -6.18 7.64
N GLN A 100 -10.32 -6.00 8.32
CA GLN A 100 -11.59 -5.69 7.65
C GLN A 100 -11.49 -4.37 6.88
N PRO A 101 -11.75 -4.37 5.58
CA PRO A 101 -11.58 -3.18 4.73
C PRO A 101 -12.47 -2.00 5.17
N GLU A 102 -13.65 -2.27 5.71
CA GLU A 102 -14.59 -1.25 6.22
C GLU A 102 -14.01 -0.46 7.40
N ASN A 103 -13.09 -1.06 8.15
CA ASN A 103 -12.45 -0.47 9.32
C ASN A 103 -11.02 0.04 9.02
N SER A 104 -10.54 -0.09 7.80
CA SER A 104 -9.15 0.20 7.44
C SER A 104 -9.03 0.94 6.10
N VAL A 105 -8.86 0.22 4.99
CA VAL A 105 -8.53 0.80 3.70
C VAL A 105 -9.66 1.66 3.11
N LEU A 106 -10.93 1.30 3.29
CA LEU A 106 -12.05 2.07 2.72
C LEU A 106 -12.16 3.46 3.35
N PRO A 107 -12.22 3.63 4.67
CA PRO A 107 -12.23 4.98 5.27
C PRO A 107 -10.93 5.75 4.99
N LEU A 108 -9.78 5.08 4.95
CA LEU A 108 -8.52 5.72 4.56
C LEU A 108 -8.59 6.30 3.15
N TYR A 109 -8.98 5.49 2.17
CA TYR A 109 -9.06 5.92 0.78
C TYR A 109 -10.10 7.02 0.60
N LYS A 110 -11.27 6.90 1.23
CA LYS A 110 -12.28 7.96 1.24
C LYS A 110 -11.73 9.28 1.75
N SER A 111 -11.02 9.26 2.88
CA SER A 111 -10.42 10.47 3.47
C SER A 111 -9.38 11.09 2.55
N LEU A 112 -8.54 10.28 1.89
CA LEU A 112 -7.58 10.76 0.90
C LEU A 112 -8.29 11.45 -0.28
N ILE A 113 -9.29 10.81 -0.90
CA ILE A 113 -10.00 11.38 -2.04
C ILE A 113 -10.76 12.65 -1.68
N THR A 114 -11.48 12.68 -0.55
CA THR A 114 -12.21 13.87 -0.10
C THR A 114 -11.29 15.03 0.29
N SER A 115 -10.04 14.74 0.63
CA SER A 115 -9.00 15.74 0.88
C SER A 115 -8.30 16.23 -0.41
N GLY A 116 -8.76 15.80 -1.57
CA GLY A 116 -8.21 16.19 -2.87
C GLY A 116 -6.88 15.50 -3.20
N ALA A 117 -6.68 14.29 -2.69
CA ALA A 117 -5.47 13.51 -2.99
C ALA A 117 -5.33 13.19 -4.48
N THR A 118 -4.09 13.23 -4.96
CA THR A 118 -3.70 12.86 -6.32
C THR A 118 -2.80 11.63 -6.30
N ASN A 119 -2.61 10.99 -7.45
CA ASN A 119 -1.74 9.81 -7.61
C ASN A 119 -2.07 8.71 -6.59
N LYS A 120 -3.35 8.34 -6.49
CA LYS A 120 -3.84 7.25 -5.67
C LYS A 120 -4.42 6.17 -6.56
N TRP A 121 -3.90 4.96 -6.43
CA TRP A 121 -4.40 3.75 -7.07
C TRP A 121 -4.92 2.82 -6.01
N PHE A 122 -6.04 2.17 -6.25
CA PHE A 122 -6.60 1.21 -5.32
C PHE A 122 -7.08 -0.04 -6.07
N SER A 123 -6.35 -1.13 -5.86
CA SER A 123 -6.75 -2.46 -6.31
C SER A 123 -7.55 -3.15 -5.21
N TYR A 124 -8.84 -3.36 -5.45
CA TYR A 124 -9.77 -3.91 -4.47
C TYR A 124 -10.46 -5.14 -5.04
N PHE A 125 -9.97 -6.29 -4.62
CA PHE A 125 -10.39 -7.59 -5.13
C PHE A 125 -11.54 -8.18 -4.32
N GLU A 126 -12.34 -9.05 -4.92
CA GLU A 126 -13.37 -9.78 -4.18
C GLU A 126 -12.74 -10.75 -3.17
N THR A 127 -11.78 -11.56 -3.65
CA THR A 127 -11.07 -12.56 -2.86
C THR A 127 -9.60 -12.57 -3.21
N ALA A 128 -8.78 -13.38 -2.53
CA ALA A 128 -7.40 -13.61 -2.90
C ALA A 128 -7.29 -14.92 -3.69
N THR A 129 -7.01 -14.82 -4.98
CA THR A 129 -6.82 -15.99 -5.86
C THR A 129 -5.44 -15.93 -6.49
N GLY A 130 -4.73 -17.05 -6.44
CA GLY A 130 -3.44 -17.18 -7.13
C GLY A 130 -3.60 -17.71 -8.55
N THR A 131 -2.56 -17.53 -9.37
CA THR A 131 -2.48 -18.12 -10.71
C THR A 131 -1.64 -19.38 -10.75
N ASP A 132 -0.88 -19.60 -9.70
CA ASP A 132 -0.06 -20.81 -9.50
C ASP A 132 -0.92 -22.09 -9.40
N LEU A 133 -2.12 -21.95 -8.78
CA LEU A 133 -3.10 -23.02 -8.65
C LEU A 133 -4.46 -22.52 -9.14
N PRO A 134 -4.80 -22.72 -10.42
CA PRO A 134 -6.09 -22.26 -10.97
C PRO A 134 -7.29 -22.75 -10.18
N GLY A 135 -8.18 -21.86 -9.81
CA GLY A 135 -9.38 -22.17 -9.02
C GLY A 135 -9.16 -22.25 -7.51
N THR A 136 -7.95 -22.02 -7.03
CA THR A 136 -7.67 -21.94 -5.59
C THR A 136 -7.94 -20.53 -5.08
N GLU A 137 -8.78 -20.45 -4.05
CA GLU A 137 -8.98 -19.24 -3.27
C GLU A 137 -8.16 -19.35 -1.99
N TYR A 138 -7.37 -18.32 -1.73
CA TYR A 138 -6.55 -18.19 -0.53
C TYR A 138 -7.28 -17.35 0.54
N ASP A 139 -6.70 -17.29 1.72
CA ASP A 139 -7.18 -16.37 2.77
C ASP A 139 -7.25 -14.95 2.22
N GLY A 140 -8.37 -14.26 2.44
CA GLY A 140 -8.59 -12.91 1.93
C GLY A 140 -7.53 -11.89 2.37
N HIS A 141 -6.88 -12.15 3.49
CA HIS A 141 -5.76 -11.32 3.98
C HIS A 141 -4.50 -11.40 3.09
N TRP A 142 -4.41 -12.40 2.20
CA TRP A 142 -3.22 -12.60 1.36
C TRP A 142 -3.21 -11.77 0.07
N ALA A 143 -3.69 -10.55 0.14
CA ALA A 143 -3.72 -9.62 -1.00
C ALA A 143 -2.35 -9.32 -1.62
N TRP A 144 -1.23 -9.63 -0.91
CA TRP A 144 0.13 -9.45 -1.44
C TRP A 144 0.44 -10.32 -2.65
N ILE A 145 -0.27 -11.43 -2.88
CA ILE A 145 -0.06 -12.27 -4.06
C ILE A 145 -0.28 -11.50 -5.35
N TYR A 146 -1.20 -10.54 -5.35
CA TYR A 146 -1.44 -9.68 -6.50
C TYR A 146 -0.30 -8.70 -6.77
N PHE A 147 0.41 -8.26 -5.73
CA PHE A 147 1.58 -7.40 -5.90
C PHE A 147 2.75 -8.14 -6.55
N PHE A 148 2.98 -9.39 -6.17
CA PHE A 148 4.07 -10.21 -6.71
C PHE A 148 3.70 -10.91 -8.03
N HIS A 149 2.49 -10.69 -8.51
CA HIS A 149 1.96 -11.32 -9.70
C HIS A 149 2.00 -10.33 -10.86
N ASP A 150 2.67 -10.69 -11.96
CA ASP A 150 2.89 -9.80 -13.11
C ASP A 150 1.59 -9.38 -13.84
N GLN A 151 0.41 -9.86 -13.41
CA GLN A 151 -0.87 -9.50 -14.03
C GLN A 151 -1.47 -8.21 -13.47
N VAL A 152 -1.00 -7.74 -12.31
CA VAL A 152 -1.49 -6.50 -11.70
C VAL A 152 -0.39 -5.46 -11.77
N ILE A 153 -0.60 -4.45 -12.60
CA ILE A 153 0.41 -3.43 -12.90
C ILE A 153 0.16 -2.08 -12.22
N GLY A 154 -0.89 -1.97 -11.39
CA GLY A 154 -1.23 -0.74 -10.67
C GLY A 154 -1.64 0.42 -11.55
N VAL A 155 -1.99 0.19 -12.81
CA VAL A 155 -2.42 1.23 -13.73
C VAL A 155 -3.88 1.53 -13.51
N GLN A 156 -4.23 2.81 -13.45
CA GLN A 156 -5.62 3.24 -13.41
C GLN A 156 -6.27 3.10 -14.79
N HIS A 157 -7.36 2.35 -14.84
CA HIS A 157 -8.22 2.26 -15.99
C HIS A 157 -9.56 2.95 -15.66
N PRO A 158 -9.86 4.12 -16.23
CA PRO A 158 -11.10 4.85 -15.95
C PRO A 158 -12.38 4.02 -16.21
N GLU A 159 -12.31 3.12 -17.19
CA GLU A 159 -13.41 2.18 -17.54
C GLU A 159 -13.67 1.15 -16.43
N ASN A 160 -12.70 0.91 -15.56
CA ASN A 160 -12.82 -0.02 -14.43
C ASN A 160 -13.19 0.69 -13.12
N THR A 161 -13.65 1.93 -13.21
CA THR A 161 -14.15 2.67 -12.05
C THR A 161 -15.38 1.96 -11.50
N LYS A 162 -15.31 1.59 -10.23
CA LYS A 162 -16.40 0.94 -9.52
C LYS A 162 -16.90 1.83 -8.39
N ASN A 163 -18.20 1.75 -8.13
CA ASN A 163 -18.80 2.35 -6.95
C ASN A 163 -18.95 1.25 -5.90
N TRP A 164 -18.01 1.20 -4.95
CA TRP A 164 -18.04 0.21 -3.87
C TRP A 164 -18.61 0.83 -2.60
N ASP A 165 -19.58 0.18 -2.02
CA ASP A 165 -20.06 0.50 -0.67
C ASP A 165 -20.32 2.02 -0.46
N GLY A 166 -20.85 2.69 -1.47
CA GLY A 166 -21.11 4.13 -1.44
C GLY A 166 -19.91 5.04 -1.71
N TYR A 167 -18.77 4.48 -2.08
CA TYR A 167 -17.56 5.24 -2.45
C TYR A 167 -17.54 5.53 -3.95
N SER A 168 -18.39 6.45 -4.41
CA SER A 168 -18.43 6.83 -5.82
C SER A 168 -17.19 7.65 -6.23
N GLY A 169 -16.79 7.54 -7.49
CA GLY A 169 -15.65 8.25 -8.04
C GLY A 169 -14.30 7.65 -7.69
N MET A 170 -14.27 6.51 -6.99
CA MET A 170 -13.05 5.77 -6.75
C MET A 170 -12.65 4.99 -7.99
N VAL A 171 -11.38 5.09 -8.35
CA VAL A 171 -10.81 4.29 -9.43
C VAL A 171 -10.08 3.12 -8.81
N ALA A 172 -10.46 1.92 -9.21
CA ALA A 172 -9.77 0.72 -8.81
C ALA A 172 -9.46 -0.13 -10.02
N THR A 173 -8.35 -0.80 -9.97
CA THR A 173 -8.00 -1.82 -10.94
C THR A 173 -8.47 -3.17 -10.45
N ASP A 174 -9.18 -3.89 -11.29
CA ASP A 174 -9.50 -5.30 -11.08
C ASP A 174 -8.43 -6.14 -11.79
N PRO A 175 -7.90 -7.21 -11.18
CA PRO A 175 -6.86 -8.02 -11.80
C PRO A 175 -7.31 -8.75 -13.06
N THR A 176 -8.62 -8.88 -13.27
CA THR A 176 -9.20 -9.59 -14.41
C THR A 176 -9.36 -8.72 -15.65
N ASN A 177 -8.93 -7.47 -15.61
CA ASN A 177 -9.06 -6.52 -16.72
C ASN A 177 -7.73 -5.99 -17.21
#